data_8affefc44144a2fc5833586da91e6241
#
_entry.id   8affefc44144a2fc5833586da91e6241
#
_cell.length_a   1.000
_cell.length_b   1.000
_cell.length_c   1.000
_cell.angle_alpha   90.00
_cell.angle_beta   90.00
_cell.angle_gamma   90.00
#
_symmetry.space_group_name_H-M   'P 1'
#
loop_
_entity.id
_entity.type
_entity.pdbx_description
1 polymer ?
#
loop_
_entity_poly.entity_id
_entity_poly.type
_entity_poly.pdbx_seq_one_letter_code
_entity_poly.pdbx_strand_id
1 'polypeptide(L)'
;MFVVSAALTGAWNLWFSSTQVGFVNYQVINLGQISKANHNSFIKISEISTDELDDLDTYDMVFINAMGLRITEEQRNMIQHAAQNGLPVLTTAATNPLNNIVSVDEAVADTLKAYLGNGGRKNYASMLDYVRKYVDKKWMWTDEPLPVARRVVHQFYHADPENPDSEEVGFTHVSQYRNFLKTHGLFKEKAPAVVITGQMGQPAELVSALEKSGNVVYPVNDFKGLIASHAIDSINPSLVIYMAHGRMGDYAVDYLKQQNIPLFTPLNVNRLIDAWEKDKMGMNGGFMAQSIVTPEIDGAIRPYALFGHYMDEEGLQHAFAIPERLDVFVETVNNYIELQQKPNSEKKVAIYYYKGAGQNALLSLIHI
;
A
#
# COMPACT_ATOMS: atom_id res chain seq x y z
N MET A 1 36.98 39.02 -8.76
CA MET A 1 35.93 38.64 -7.80
C MET A 1 34.72 37.97 -8.47
N PHE A 2 34.12 38.53 -9.50
CA PHE A 2 32.99 37.91 -10.22
C PHE A 2 33.26 36.53 -10.84
N VAL A 3 34.42 36.28 -11.43
CA VAL A 3 34.77 35.01 -12.06
C VAL A 3 34.94 33.87 -11.02
N VAL A 4 35.51 34.19 -9.87
CA VAL A 4 35.70 33.21 -8.77
C VAL A 4 34.35 32.88 -8.14
N SER A 5 33.47 33.88 -8.01
CA SER A 5 32.09 33.67 -7.52
C SER A 5 31.29 32.80 -8.47
N ALA A 6 31.33 33.04 -9.78
CA ALA A 6 30.65 32.25 -10.79
C ALA A 6 31.17 30.80 -10.85
N ALA A 7 32.51 30.61 -10.73
CA ALA A 7 33.10 29.29 -10.69
C ALA A 7 32.71 28.50 -9.44
N LEU A 8 32.67 29.13 -8.27
CA LEU A 8 32.22 28.50 -7.00
C LEU A 8 30.72 28.17 -7.03
N THR A 9 29.87 29.05 -7.60
CA THR A 9 28.45 28.77 -7.77
C THR A 9 28.23 27.63 -8.77
N GLY A 10 28.98 27.61 -9.86
CA GLY A 10 28.96 26.53 -10.84
C GLY A 10 29.40 25.19 -10.25
N ALA A 11 30.49 25.18 -9.45
CA ALA A 11 30.96 23.97 -8.75
C ALA A 11 29.95 23.49 -7.70
N TRP A 12 29.32 24.44 -6.97
CA TRP A 12 28.27 24.11 -6.02
C TRP A 12 27.08 23.44 -6.72
N ASN A 13 26.57 24.04 -7.79
CA ASN A 13 25.44 23.48 -8.54
C ASN A 13 25.75 22.14 -9.18
N LEU A 14 26.99 21.93 -9.66
CA LEU A 14 27.42 20.68 -10.30
C LEU A 14 27.60 19.52 -9.32
N TRP A 15 27.99 19.77 -8.07
CA TRP A 15 28.42 18.68 -7.17
C TRP A 15 27.68 18.64 -5.84
N PHE A 16 27.18 19.75 -5.33
CA PHE A 16 26.65 19.86 -3.97
C PHE A 16 25.16 20.19 -3.89
N SER A 17 24.52 20.64 -4.97
CA SER A 17 23.07 20.88 -4.93
C SER A 17 22.30 19.56 -4.80
N SER A 18 21.10 19.63 -4.27
CA SER A 18 20.20 18.48 -4.19
C SER A 18 19.78 18.02 -5.59
N THR A 19 19.52 16.71 -5.71
CA THR A 19 18.89 16.11 -6.89
C THR A 19 17.39 16.08 -6.66
N GLN A 20 16.62 16.68 -7.56
CA GLN A 20 15.17 16.75 -7.50
C GLN A 20 14.57 15.65 -8.35
N VAL A 21 13.86 14.71 -7.73
CA VAL A 21 13.26 13.55 -8.40
C VAL A 21 11.73 13.66 -8.30
N GLY A 22 11.09 13.85 -9.44
CA GLY A 22 9.65 13.98 -9.52
C GLY A 22 8.96 12.70 -9.95
N PHE A 23 7.77 12.44 -9.40
CA PHE A 23 6.96 11.27 -9.71
C PHE A 23 5.55 11.69 -10.12
N VAL A 24 5.12 11.31 -11.33
CA VAL A 24 3.79 11.60 -11.89
C VAL A 24 2.94 10.34 -11.85
N ASN A 25 1.74 10.41 -11.27
CA ASN A 25 0.75 9.32 -11.22
C ASN A 25 1.27 8.04 -10.55
N TYR A 26 2.11 8.16 -9.54
CA TYR A 26 2.48 7.05 -8.69
C TYR A 26 1.46 6.86 -7.57
N GLN A 27 1.20 5.60 -7.22
CA GLN A 27 0.36 5.33 -6.06
C GLN A 27 1.06 5.78 -4.77
N VAL A 28 0.31 6.39 -3.87
CA VAL A 28 0.81 6.89 -2.57
C VAL A 28 1.65 5.85 -1.82
N ILE A 29 1.21 4.60 -1.82
CA ILE A 29 1.93 3.51 -1.15
C ILE A 29 3.31 3.28 -1.78
N ASN A 30 3.39 3.26 -3.11
CA ASN A 30 4.65 3.03 -3.81
C ASN A 30 5.60 4.21 -3.61
N LEU A 31 5.09 5.43 -3.71
CA LEU A 31 5.87 6.64 -3.49
C LEU A 31 6.35 6.73 -2.04
N GLY A 32 5.51 6.39 -1.08
CA GLY A 32 5.88 6.30 0.33
C GLY A 32 6.97 5.25 0.61
N GLN A 33 6.97 4.11 -0.10
CA GLN A 33 8.05 3.12 0.00
C GLN A 33 9.37 3.63 -0.60
N ILE A 34 9.31 4.36 -1.72
CA ILE A 34 10.48 4.99 -2.34
C ILE A 34 11.04 6.07 -1.41
N SER A 35 10.20 6.91 -0.84
CA SER A 35 10.59 7.95 0.11
C SER A 35 11.26 7.35 1.35
N LYS A 36 10.66 6.34 1.97
CA LYS A 36 11.25 5.62 3.12
C LYS A 36 12.59 4.93 2.81
N ALA A 37 12.84 4.61 1.54
CA ALA A 37 14.11 4.04 1.11
C ALA A 37 15.20 5.11 0.90
N ASN A 38 14.82 6.37 0.77
CA ASN A 38 15.77 7.46 0.59
C ASN A 38 16.57 7.69 1.88
N HIS A 39 17.83 7.35 1.86
CA HIS A 39 18.79 7.59 2.96
C HIS A 39 19.71 8.78 2.70
N ASN A 40 19.54 9.45 1.56
CA ASN A 40 20.39 10.53 1.11
C ASN A 40 19.68 11.87 1.19
N SER A 41 20.08 12.73 2.11
CA SER A 41 19.48 14.05 2.33
C SER A 41 19.64 15.02 1.14
N PHE A 42 20.54 14.69 0.20
CA PHE A 42 20.74 15.45 -1.04
C PHE A 42 19.82 14.98 -2.18
N ILE A 43 18.97 14.00 -1.96
CA ILE A 43 17.94 13.61 -2.91
C ILE A 43 16.59 14.05 -2.35
N LYS A 44 15.86 14.83 -3.12
CA LYS A 44 14.51 15.30 -2.80
C LYS A 44 13.52 14.62 -3.72
N ILE A 45 12.46 14.09 -3.13
CA ILE A 45 11.41 13.37 -3.82
C ILE A 45 10.14 14.18 -3.74
N SER A 46 9.45 14.32 -4.87
CA SER A 46 8.17 15.05 -4.93
C SER A 46 7.16 14.29 -5.79
N GLU A 47 5.89 14.32 -5.36
CA GLU A 47 4.78 13.97 -6.22
C GLU A 47 4.46 15.18 -7.13
N ILE A 48 4.31 14.93 -8.43
CA ILE A 48 3.95 15.96 -9.39
C ILE A 48 2.50 15.73 -9.82
N SER A 49 1.65 16.72 -9.53
CA SER A 49 0.28 16.77 -10.05
C SER A 49 0.28 17.01 -11.56
N THR A 50 -0.65 16.38 -12.28
CA THR A 50 -0.84 16.68 -13.71
C THR A 50 -1.27 18.11 -13.97
N ASP A 51 -1.74 18.83 -12.96
CA ASP A 51 -2.12 20.23 -13.04
C ASP A 51 -0.94 21.20 -12.75
N GLU A 52 0.24 20.66 -12.39
CA GLU A 52 1.45 21.38 -11.99
C GLU A 52 2.65 21.05 -12.88
N LEU A 53 2.43 20.88 -14.20
CA LEU A 53 3.48 20.52 -15.15
C LEU A 53 4.30 21.72 -15.66
N ASP A 54 3.98 22.93 -15.25
CA ASP A 54 4.68 24.17 -15.67
C ASP A 54 6.11 24.23 -15.11
N ASP A 55 6.37 23.63 -13.96
CA ASP A 55 7.64 23.69 -13.24
C ASP A 55 8.54 22.44 -13.43
N LEU A 56 8.33 21.68 -14.50
CA LEU A 56 9.11 20.45 -14.76
C LEU A 56 10.62 20.69 -14.89
N ASP A 57 11.04 21.88 -15.30
CA ASP A 57 12.44 22.29 -15.43
C ASP A 57 13.18 22.41 -14.08
N THR A 58 12.46 22.37 -12.97
CA THR A 58 13.03 22.35 -11.62
C THR A 58 13.53 20.97 -11.19
N TYR A 59 13.18 19.92 -11.95
CA TYR A 59 13.57 18.52 -11.65
C TYR A 59 14.81 18.09 -12.42
N ASP A 60 15.58 17.20 -11.80
CA ASP A 60 16.75 16.55 -12.40
C ASP A 60 16.40 15.18 -13.01
N MET A 61 15.25 14.61 -12.61
CA MET A 61 14.68 13.37 -13.16
C MET A 61 13.17 13.32 -12.91
N VAL A 62 12.39 12.89 -13.90
CA VAL A 62 10.94 12.67 -13.76
C VAL A 62 10.58 11.24 -14.15
N PHE A 63 9.93 10.54 -13.23
CA PHE A 63 9.32 9.23 -13.45
C PHE A 63 7.82 9.39 -13.70
N ILE A 64 7.30 8.70 -14.71
CA ILE A 64 5.89 8.73 -15.07
C ILE A 64 5.32 7.32 -15.06
N ASN A 65 4.30 7.07 -14.26
CA ASN A 65 3.49 5.88 -14.39
C ASN A 65 2.26 6.22 -15.25
N ALA A 66 2.31 5.92 -16.54
CA ALA A 66 1.25 6.25 -17.47
C ALA A 66 0.14 5.17 -17.56
N MET A 67 0.10 4.22 -16.63
CA MET A 67 -1.03 3.28 -16.48
C MET A 67 -2.28 4.03 -16.01
N GLY A 68 -3.30 4.07 -16.85
CA GLY A 68 -4.55 4.78 -16.56
C GLY A 68 -4.41 6.31 -16.49
N LEU A 69 -3.24 6.87 -16.78
CA LEU A 69 -2.99 8.30 -16.78
C LEU A 69 -3.83 9.01 -17.84
N ARG A 70 -4.64 9.96 -17.40
CA ARG A 70 -5.47 10.82 -18.26
C ARG A 70 -4.87 12.20 -18.25
N ILE A 71 -4.21 12.57 -19.33
CA ILE A 71 -3.66 13.89 -19.58
C ILE A 71 -4.16 14.43 -20.91
N THR A 72 -4.31 15.74 -21.00
CA THR A 72 -4.64 16.45 -22.22
C THR A 72 -3.47 16.41 -23.22
N GLU A 73 -3.73 16.78 -24.47
CA GLU A 73 -2.66 16.94 -25.46
C GLU A 73 -1.67 18.04 -25.06
N GLU A 74 -2.16 19.13 -24.47
CA GLU A 74 -1.34 20.22 -23.97
C GLU A 74 -0.39 19.76 -22.87
N GLN A 75 -0.92 19.06 -21.85
CA GLN A 75 -0.11 18.49 -20.76
C GLN A 75 0.96 17.50 -21.30
N ARG A 76 0.59 16.68 -22.28
CA ARG A 76 1.55 15.79 -22.93
C ARG A 76 2.65 16.56 -23.66
N ASN A 77 2.28 17.61 -24.38
CA ASN A 77 3.23 18.45 -25.08
C ASN A 77 4.20 19.16 -24.12
N MET A 78 3.75 19.58 -22.95
CA MET A 78 4.61 20.16 -21.89
C MET A 78 5.69 19.14 -21.46
N ILE A 79 5.30 17.90 -21.17
CA ILE A 79 6.26 16.83 -20.78
C ILE A 79 7.23 16.54 -21.94
N GLN A 80 6.75 16.45 -23.17
CA GLN A 80 7.58 16.20 -24.35
C GLN A 80 8.57 17.35 -24.59
N HIS A 81 8.12 18.57 -24.42
CA HIS A 81 8.97 19.76 -24.57
C HIS A 81 10.06 19.80 -23.48
N ALA A 82 9.74 19.52 -22.23
CA ALA A 82 10.72 19.43 -21.16
C ALA A 82 11.76 18.32 -21.45
N ALA A 83 11.31 17.15 -21.90
CA ALA A 83 12.18 16.05 -22.31
C ALA A 83 13.12 16.42 -23.48
N GLN A 84 12.61 17.13 -24.50
CA GLN A 84 13.40 17.60 -25.64
C GLN A 84 14.41 18.68 -25.24
N ASN A 85 14.11 19.45 -24.20
CA ASN A 85 15.01 20.47 -23.65
C ASN A 85 16.05 19.91 -22.66
N GLY A 86 16.09 18.57 -22.50
CA GLY A 86 17.13 17.90 -21.74
C GLY A 86 16.74 17.40 -20.36
N LEU A 87 15.48 17.55 -19.95
CA LEU A 87 15.00 16.92 -18.72
C LEU A 87 14.99 15.39 -18.90
N PRO A 88 15.66 14.63 -18.02
CA PRO A 88 15.57 13.18 -17.99
C PRO A 88 14.14 12.75 -17.58
N VAL A 89 13.41 12.10 -18.50
CA VAL A 89 12.05 11.60 -18.29
C VAL A 89 12.04 10.09 -18.57
N LEU A 90 11.41 9.33 -17.69
CA LEU A 90 11.21 7.90 -17.86
C LEU A 90 9.75 7.50 -17.58
N THR A 91 9.03 7.14 -18.63
CA THR A 91 7.76 6.43 -18.47
C THR A 91 8.02 4.96 -18.17
N THR A 92 7.52 4.48 -17.03
CA THR A 92 7.73 3.12 -16.56
C THR A 92 6.74 2.12 -17.15
N ALA A 93 5.49 2.54 -17.33
CA ALA A 93 4.44 1.76 -17.98
C ALA A 93 3.41 2.72 -18.59
N ALA A 94 2.80 2.36 -19.71
CA ALA A 94 1.81 3.19 -20.40
C ALA A 94 0.64 2.37 -20.93
N THR A 95 -0.59 2.79 -20.61
CA THR A 95 -1.81 2.24 -21.24
C THR A 95 -2.03 2.86 -22.65
N ASN A 96 -1.78 4.18 -22.75
CA ASN A 96 -1.80 4.88 -24.02
C ASN A 96 -0.36 5.04 -24.52
N PRO A 97 0.00 4.47 -25.72
CA PRO A 97 1.35 4.59 -26.25
C PRO A 97 1.84 6.03 -26.44
N LEU A 98 0.95 6.99 -26.67
CA LEU A 98 1.30 8.41 -26.80
C LEU A 98 1.86 9.01 -25.50
N ASN A 99 1.55 8.41 -24.34
CA ASN A 99 2.06 8.82 -23.05
C ASN A 99 3.39 8.13 -22.68
N ASN A 100 3.95 7.30 -23.57
CA ASN A 100 5.25 6.67 -23.36
C ASN A 100 6.37 7.63 -23.76
N ILE A 101 6.77 8.51 -22.85
CA ILE A 101 7.82 9.52 -23.05
C ILE A 101 9.08 9.05 -22.32
N VAL A 102 10.17 8.87 -23.07
CA VAL A 102 11.47 8.45 -22.54
C VAL A 102 12.54 9.31 -23.17
N SER A 103 13.33 10.04 -22.39
CA SER A 103 14.44 10.88 -22.83
C SER A 103 15.81 10.46 -22.29
N VAL A 104 15.86 9.42 -21.47
CA VAL A 104 17.10 8.82 -20.98
C VAL A 104 17.59 7.74 -21.93
N ASP A 105 18.89 7.44 -21.92
CA ASP A 105 19.46 6.36 -22.72
C ASP A 105 18.82 5.00 -22.36
N GLU A 106 18.72 4.08 -23.33
CA GLU A 106 18.09 2.77 -23.16
C GLU A 106 18.67 1.98 -21.98
N ALA A 107 20.00 1.94 -21.83
CA ALA A 107 20.65 1.25 -20.72
C ALA A 107 20.29 1.85 -19.35
N VAL A 108 20.14 3.18 -19.27
CA VAL A 108 19.69 3.89 -18.08
C VAL A 108 18.22 3.55 -17.81
N ALA A 109 17.37 3.60 -18.83
CA ALA A 109 15.95 3.27 -18.72
C ALA A 109 15.74 1.85 -18.22
N ASP A 110 16.47 0.87 -18.77
CA ASP A 110 16.37 -0.54 -18.38
C ASP A 110 16.82 -0.75 -16.92
N THR A 111 17.91 -0.11 -16.52
CA THR A 111 18.42 -0.18 -15.14
C THR A 111 17.40 0.39 -14.14
N LEU A 112 16.87 1.58 -14.41
CA LEU A 112 15.88 2.22 -13.55
C LEU A 112 14.57 1.44 -13.49
N LYS A 113 14.09 0.91 -14.62
CA LYS A 113 12.93 0.01 -14.68
C LYS A 113 13.16 -1.29 -13.91
N ALA A 114 14.38 -1.83 -13.95
CA ALA A 114 14.72 -3.04 -13.21
C ALA A 114 14.68 -2.80 -11.69
N TYR A 115 15.20 -1.69 -11.19
CA TYR A 115 15.05 -1.32 -9.78
C TYR A 115 13.58 -1.17 -9.36
N LEU A 116 12.80 -0.40 -10.12
CA LEU A 116 11.37 -0.17 -9.85
C LEU A 116 10.57 -1.47 -9.91
N GLY A 117 10.81 -2.30 -10.92
CA GLY A 117 10.07 -3.54 -11.13
C GLY A 117 10.34 -4.61 -10.07
N ASN A 118 11.57 -4.67 -9.54
CA ASN A 118 11.88 -5.57 -8.43
C ASN A 118 11.46 -4.99 -7.08
N GLY A 119 11.43 -3.67 -6.94
CA GLY A 119 10.98 -3.00 -5.72
C GLY A 119 11.83 -3.33 -4.49
N GLY A 120 11.31 -2.96 -3.32
CA GLY A 120 11.98 -3.14 -2.04
C GLY A 120 12.98 -2.02 -1.72
N ARG A 121 13.24 -1.84 -0.43
CA ARG A 121 14.03 -0.70 0.08
C ARG A 121 15.40 -0.60 -0.56
N LYS A 122 16.12 -1.72 -0.71
CA LYS A 122 17.48 -1.75 -1.30
C LYS A 122 17.47 -1.31 -2.77
N ASN A 123 16.49 -1.77 -3.56
CA ASN A 123 16.38 -1.39 -4.94
C ASN A 123 16.00 0.09 -5.09
N TYR A 124 15.06 0.58 -4.28
CA TYR A 124 14.66 1.98 -4.32
C TYR A 124 15.78 2.92 -3.87
N ALA A 125 16.53 2.59 -2.82
CA ALA A 125 17.71 3.34 -2.39
C ALA A 125 18.75 3.41 -3.52
N SER A 126 19.10 2.25 -4.08
CA SER A 126 20.07 2.18 -5.19
C SER A 126 19.59 2.88 -6.45
N MET A 127 18.28 2.88 -6.74
CA MET A 127 17.68 3.65 -7.84
C MET A 127 17.91 5.15 -7.66
N LEU A 128 17.65 5.65 -6.46
CA LEU A 128 17.83 7.07 -6.13
C LEU A 128 19.30 7.50 -6.22
N ASP A 129 20.21 6.68 -5.67
CA ASP A 129 21.66 6.91 -5.83
C ASP A 129 22.09 6.83 -7.29
N TYR A 130 21.53 5.90 -8.08
CA TYR A 130 21.79 5.79 -9.52
C TYR A 130 21.33 7.06 -10.25
N VAL A 131 20.13 7.57 -9.94
CA VAL A 131 19.64 8.84 -10.52
C VAL A 131 20.62 9.97 -10.20
N ARG A 132 20.99 10.17 -8.93
CA ARG A 132 21.90 11.23 -8.54
C ARG A 132 23.27 11.10 -9.21
N LYS A 133 23.83 9.90 -9.22
CA LYS A 133 25.19 9.65 -9.71
C LYS A 133 25.33 9.64 -11.22
N TYR A 134 24.42 8.93 -11.90
CA TYR A 134 24.58 8.62 -13.32
C TYR A 134 23.65 9.42 -14.24
N VAL A 135 22.49 9.88 -13.74
CA VAL A 135 21.58 10.72 -14.51
C VAL A 135 21.89 12.19 -14.27
N ASP A 136 21.87 12.64 -13.03
CA ASP A 136 22.16 14.02 -12.63
C ASP A 136 23.67 14.33 -12.55
N LYS A 137 24.51 13.30 -12.58
CA LYS A 137 26.01 13.38 -12.60
C LYS A 137 26.61 14.07 -11.37
N LYS A 138 25.95 13.99 -10.22
CA LYS A 138 26.41 14.49 -8.93
C LYS A 138 27.04 13.36 -8.12
N TRP A 139 28.37 13.32 -8.01
CA TRP A 139 29.11 12.22 -7.36
C TRP A 139 29.38 12.46 -5.88
N MET A 140 29.36 13.70 -5.45
CA MET A 140 29.58 14.04 -4.05
C MET A 140 28.36 13.67 -3.20
N TRP A 141 28.64 13.05 -2.06
CA TRP A 141 27.59 12.61 -1.11
C TRP A 141 26.58 11.64 -1.73
N THR A 142 27.10 10.71 -2.56
CA THR A 142 26.28 9.68 -3.21
C THR A 142 26.96 8.35 -3.05
N ASP A 143 26.23 7.36 -2.58
CA ASP A 143 26.72 5.99 -2.48
C ASP A 143 26.80 5.32 -3.86
N GLU A 144 27.60 4.26 -3.98
CA GLU A 144 27.59 3.43 -5.17
C GLU A 144 26.31 2.61 -5.22
N PRO A 145 25.47 2.75 -6.28
CA PRO A 145 24.27 1.95 -6.38
C PRO A 145 24.60 0.46 -6.38
N LEU A 146 23.92 -0.31 -5.56
CA LEU A 146 24.08 -1.77 -5.54
C LEU A 146 23.43 -2.37 -6.79
N PRO A 147 23.92 -3.53 -7.26
CA PRO A 147 23.24 -4.26 -8.34
C PRO A 147 21.78 -4.54 -8.01
N VAL A 148 20.92 -4.57 -9.04
CA VAL A 148 19.50 -4.87 -8.88
C VAL A 148 19.30 -6.20 -8.16
N ALA A 149 18.71 -6.13 -6.97
CA ALA A 149 18.35 -7.31 -6.21
C ALA A 149 17.03 -7.90 -6.77
N ARG A 150 17.04 -9.20 -7.08
CA ARG A 150 15.81 -9.87 -7.51
C ARG A 150 14.79 -9.89 -6.39
N ARG A 151 13.55 -9.55 -6.70
CA ARG A 151 12.43 -9.67 -5.79
C ARG A 151 12.22 -11.14 -5.44
N VAL A 152 12.32 -11.46 -4.16
CA VAL A 152 11.88 -12.75 -3.62
C VAL A 152 10.41 -12.59 -3.22
N VAL A 153 9.54 -13.38 -3.82
CA VAL A 153 8.13 -13.39 -3.43
C VAL A 153 7.98 -14.32 -2.24
N HIS A 154 7.72 -13.73 -1.09
CA HIS A 154 7.45 -14.47 0.14
C HIS A 154 5.94 -14.73 0.27
N GLN A 155 5.59 -15.82 0.94
CA GLN A 155 4.20 -16.17 1.22
C GLN A 155 3.64 -15.40 2.41
N PHE A 156 4.48 -15.17 3.41
CA PHE A 156 4.15 -14.41 4.62
C PHE A 156 5.15 -13.27 4.81
N TYR A 157 4.70 -12.20 5.41
CA TYR A 157 5.59 -11.10 5.81
C TYR A 157 5.26 -10.62 7.21
N HIS A 158 6.19 -9.93 7.82
CA HIS A 158 6.00 -9.24 9.08
C HIS A 158 6.93 -8.04 9.14
N ALA A 159 6.45 -6.94 9.75
CA ALA A 159 7.37 -5.89 10.16
C ALA A 159 8.40 -6.47 11.14
N ASP A 160 9.65 -6.04 11.04
CA ASP A 160 10.66 -6.45 12.02
C ASP A 160 10.30 -5.86 13.40
N PRO A 161 9.99 -6.68 14.42
CA PRO A 161 9.62 -6.18 15.74
C PRO A 161 10.75 -5.42 16.45
N GLU A 162 12.01 -5.70 16.09
CA GLU A 162 13.18 -5.04 16.66
C GLU A 162 13.50 -3.73 15.93
N ASN A 163 13.10 -3.61 14.66
CA ASN A 163 13.28 -2.43 13.84
C ASN A 163 12.09 -2.21 12.89
N PRO A 164 10.96 -1.67 13.40
CA PRO A 164 9.72 -1.50 12.62
C PRO A 164 9.87 -0.61 11.38
N ASP A 165 10.88 0.25 11.36
CA ASP A 165 11.20 1.11 10.21
C ASP A 165 12.08 0.42 9.17
N SER A 166 12.54 -0.81 9.44
CA SER A 166 13.28 -1.60 8.48
C SER A 166 12.39 -2.22 7.40
N GLU A 167 13.00 -2.92 6.45
CA GLU A 167 12.29 -3.71 5.46
C GLU A 167 11.56 -4.89 6.13
N GLU A 168 10.36 -5.22 5.64
CA GLU A 168 9.60 -6.37 6.13
C GLU A 168 10.39 -7.68 6.00
N VAL A 169 10.27 -8.53 7.00
CA VAL A 169 10.84 -9.87 6.99
C VAL A 169 9.88 -10.82 6.28
N GLY A 170 10.39 -11.57 5.30
CA GLY A 170 9.60 -12.45 4.46
C GLY A 170 9.88 -13.94 4.70
N PHE A 171 8.84 -14.77 4.56
CA PHE A 171 8.89 -16.21 4.78
C PHE A 171 8.14 -16.96 3.68
N THR A 172 8.68 -18.12 3.25
CA THR A 172 8.05 -18.96 2.22
C THR A 172 7.11 -20.01 2.80
N HIS A 173 7.33 -20.43 4.05
CA HIS A 173 6.58 -21.51 4.67
C HIS A 173 5.96 -21.11 6.02
N VAL A 174 4.76 -21.62 6.30
CA VAL A 174 4.04 -21.42 7.58
C VAL A 174 4.92 -21.77 8.80
N SER A 175 5.71 -22.83 8.71
CA SER A 175 6.58 -23.26 9.80
C SER A 175 7.66 -22.24 10.15
N GLN A 176 8.26 -21.62 9.14
CA GLN A 176 9.25 -20.58 9.31
C GLN A 176 8.61 -19.33 9.95
N TYR A 177 7.45 -18.91 9.44
CA TYR A 177 6.72 -17.78 9.97
C TYR A 177 6.28 -18.01 11.42
N ARG A 178 5.74 -19.19 11.75
CA ARG A 178 5.40 -19.54 13.13
C ARG A 178 6.60 -19.55 14.07
N ASN A 179 7.75 -20.03 13.58
CA ASN A 179 8.96 -19.98 14.38
C ASN A 179 9.38 -18.54 14.69
N PHE A 180 9.30 -17.67 13.70
CA PHE A 180 9.52 -16.25 13.90
C PHE A 180 8.55 -15.67 14.94
N LEU A 181 7.25 -15.90 14.83
CA LEU A 181 6.26 -15.44 15.80
C LEU A 181 6.54 -15.96 17.22
N LYS A 182 6.98 -17.21 17.35
CA LYS A 182 7.36 -17.81 18.65
C LYS A 182 8.58 -17.12 19.24
N THR A 183 9.59 -16.86 18.43
CA THR A 183 10.83 -16.19 18.87
C THR A 183 10.56 -14.80 19.42
N HIS A 184 9.58 -14.08 18.85
CA HIS A 184 9.22 -12.72 19.27
C HIS A 184 8.02 -12.66 20.25
N GLY A 185 7.57 -13.82 20.77
CA GLY A 185 6.45 -13.87 21.74
C GLY A 185 5.07 -13.53 21.18
N LEU A 186 4.93 -13.52 19.85
CA LEU A 186 3.69 -13.19 19.13
C LEU A 186 2.80 -14.43 18.90
N PHE A 187 3.32 -15.63 19.07
CA PHE A 187 2.57 -16.88 18.89
C PHE A 187 2.00 -17.39 20.21
N LYS A 188 0.68 -17.61 20.23
CA LYS A 188 -0.05 -18.24 21.35
C LYS A 188 -0.85 -19.43 20.82
N GLU A 189 -0.62 -20.64 21.33
CA GLU A 189 -1.15 -21.90 20.76
C GLU A 189 -2.68 -21.96 20.61
N LYS A 190 -3.42 -21.33 21.51
CA LYS A 190 -4.89 -21.38 21.50
C LYS A 190 -5.53 -20.07 21.06
N ALA A 191 -4.73 -19.09 20.65
CA ALA A 191 -5.26 -17.83 20.20
C ALA A 191 -5.92 -17.97 18.82
N PRO A 192 -6.96 -17.16 18.55
CA PRO A 192 -7.55 -17.11 17.23
C PRO A 192 -6.52 -16.72 16.17
N ALA A 193 -6.58 -17.39 15.01
CA ALA A 193 -5.75 -17.04 13.87
C ALA A 193 -6.52 -16.09 12.93
N VAL A 194 -5.92 -14.98 12.59
CA VAL A 194 -6.45 -14.01 11.62
C VAL A 194 -5.53 -13.97 10.40
N VAL A 195 -6.06 -14.24 9.22
CA VAL A 195 -5.32 -14.11 7.96
C VAL A 195 -5.63 -12.75 7.36
N ILE A 196 -4.60 -12.00 6.98
CA ILE A 196 -4.72 -10.74 6.25
C ILE A 196 -4.14 -10.96 4.85
N THR A 197 -4.88 -10.59 3.81
CA THR A 197 -4.44 -10.70 2.42
C THR A 197 -4.93 -9.51 1.61
N GLY A 198 -4.41 -9.35 0.38
CA GLY A 198 -4.71 -8.23 -0.50
C GLY A 198 -3.55 -7.24 -0.58
N GLN A 199 -3.63 -6.32 -1.56
CA GLN A 199 -2.48 -5.49 -1.91
C GLN A 199 -2.65 -3.99 -1.61
N MET A 200 -3.75 -3.60 -0.97
CA MET A 200 -4.10 -2.19 -0.75
C MET A 200 -3.54 -1.65 0.56
N GLY A 201 -2.24 -1.59 0.69
CA GLY A 201 -1.56 -0.95 1.79
C GLY A 201 -0.61 -1.85 2.58
N GLN A 202 0.17 -1.24 3.46
CA GLN A 202 0.97 -1.96 4.45
C GLN A 202 0.09 -2.20 5.68
N PRO A 203 -0.28 -3.43 6.01
CA PRO A 203 -1.14 -3.71 7.14
C PRO A 203 -0.40 -3.74 8.49
N ALA A 204 0.84 -3.22 8.57
CA ALA A 204 1.70 -3.35 9.76
C ALA A 204 1.02 -2.86 11.05
N GLU A 205 0.32 -1.73 11.00
CA GLU A 205 -0.41 -1.19 12.15
C GLU A 205 -1.59 -2.10 12.54
N LEU A 206 -2.33 -2.61 11.55
CA LEU A 206 -3.43 -3.55 11.78
C LEU A 206 -2.92 -4.87 12.33
N VAL A 207 -1.82 -5.39 11.80
CA VAL A 207 -1.15 -6.62 12.30
C VAL A 207 -0.79 -6.44 13.77
N SER A 208 -0.04 -5.38 14.08
CA SER A 208 0.40 -5.08 15.46
C SER A 208 -0.78 -4.92 16.42
N ALA A 209 -1.86 -4.22 16.00
CA ALA A 209 -3.03 -4.00 16.84
C ALA A 209 -3.78 -5.31 17.13
N LEU A 210 -3.94 -6.19 16.12
CA LEU A 210 -4.56 -7.51 16.29
C LEU A 210 -3.73 -8.44 17.17
N GLU A 211 -2.40 -8.42 17.05
CA GLU A 211 -1.51 -9.21 17.90
C GLU A 211 -1.54 -8.74 19.35
N LYS A 212 -1.51 -7.42 19.58
CA LYS A 212 -1.67 -6.84 20.91
C LYS A 212 -3.01 -7.21 21.54
N SER A 213 -4.06 -7.34 20.75
CA SER A 213 -5.38 -7.77 21.21
C SER A 213 -5.50 -9.27 21.46
N GLY A 214 -4.46 -10.06 21.17
CA GLY A 214 -4.36 -11.47 21.53
C GLY A 214 -4.55 -12.47 20.38
N ASN A 215 -4.60 -12.00 19.15
CA ASN A 215 -4.69 -12.85 17.97
C ASN A 215 -3.30 -13.29 17.48
N VAL A 216 -3.25 -14.38 16.71
CA VAL A 216 -2.09 -14.76 15.90
C VAL A 216 -2.37 -14.33 14.46
N VAL A 217 -1.57 -13.44 13.92
CA VAL A 217 -1.85 -12.81 12.63
C VAL A 217 -0.95 -13.37 11.54
N TYR A 218 -1.52 -13.66 10.37
CA TYR A 218 -0.85 -14.18 9.20
C TYR A 218 -1.06 -13.25 8.00
N PRO A 219 -0.20 -12.26 7.78
CA PRO A 219 -0.19 -11.49 6.54
C PRO A 219 0.30 -12.35 5.38
N VAL A 220 -0.56 -12.52 4.35
CA VAL A 220 -0.37 -13.50 3.27
C VAL A 220 -0.39 -12.81 1.91
N ASN A 221 0.60 -13.09 1.08
CA ASN A 221 0.68 -12.54 -0.28
C ASN A 221 -0.22 -13.29 -1.27
N ASP A 222 -0.10 -14.62 -1.29
CA ASP A 222 -0.85 -15.47 -2.21
C ASP A 222 -1.84 -16.36 -1.45
N PHE A 223 -3.03 -15.81 -1.22
CA PHE A 223 -4.11 -16.54 -0.54
C PHE A 223 -4.57 -17.75 -1.35
N LYS A 224 -4.56 -17.64 -2.69
CA LYS A 224 -4.89 -18.76 -3.59
C LYS A 224 -3.89 -19.90 -3.44
N GLY A 225 -2.61 -19.60 -3.49
CA GLY A 225 -1.56 -20.62 -3.29
C GLY A 225 -1.60 -21.24 -1.90
N LEU A 226 -1.97 -20.46 -0.87
CA LEU A 226 -2.13 -20.95 0.49
C LEU A 226 -3.26 -22.00 0.60
N ILE A 227 -4.39 -21.77 -0.07
CA ILE A 227 -5.50 -22.73 -0.16
C ILE A 227 -5.07 -23.94 -1.00
N ALA A 228 -4.53 -23.72 -2.19
CA ALA A 228 -4.16 -24.78 -3.13
C ALA A 228 -3.10 -25.75 -2.58
N SER A 229 -2.21 -25.26 -1.74
CA SER A 229 -1.18 -26.07 -1.06
C SER A 229 -1.65 -26.73 0.23
N HIS A 230 -2.89 -26.52 0.64
CA HIS A 230 -3.41 -26.94 1.95
C HIS A 230 -2.65 -26.38 3.15
N ALA A 231 -1.78 -25.41 2.96
CA ALA A 231 -1.04 -24.81 4.07
C ALA A 231 -1.97 -24.01 5.02
N ILE A 232 -3.08 -23.50 4.49
CA ILE A 232 -4.12 -22.79 5.26
C ILE A 232 -4.78 -23.69 6.32
N ASP A 233 -4.88 -25.02 6.08
CA ASP A 233 -5.49 -25.96 7.01
C ASP A 233 -4.70 -26.02 8.33
N SER A 234 -3.39 -25.84 8.25
CA SER A 234 -2.54 -25.76 9.43
C SER A 234 -2.71 -24.44 10.20
N ILE A 235 -3.12 -23.37 9.54
CA ILE A 235 -3.39 -22.07 10.17
C ILE A 235 -4.76 -22.09 10.85
N ASN A 236 -5.75 -22.69 10.20
CA ASN A 236 -7.13 -22.78 10.65
C ASN A 236 -7.70 -21.40 11.05
N PRO A 237 -7.85 -20.48 10.10
CA PRO A 237 -8.20 -19.09 10.41
C PRO A 237 -9.62 -18.98 10.99
N SER A 238 -9.75 -18.19 12.04
CA SER A 238 -11.03 -17.79 12.63
C SER A 238 -11.70 -16.66 11.83
N LEU A 239 -10.91 -15.87 11.10
CA LEU A 239 -11.38 -14.75 10.29
C LEU A 239 -10.35 -14.41 9.21
N VAL A 240 -10.82 -14.01 8.04
CA VAL A 240 -9.99 -13.48 6.96
C VAL A 240 -10.30 -12.01 6.75
N ILE A 241 -9.25 -11.21 6.67
CA ILE A 241 -9.30 -9.79 6.31
C ILE A 241 -8.75 -9.66 4.90
N TYR A 242 -9.53 -9.13 4.00
CA TYR A 242 -9.14 -8.88 2.62
C TYR A 242 -9.03 -7.37 2.37
N MET A 243 -7.80 -6.91 2.29
CA MET A 243 -7.48 -5.52 1.97
C MET A 243 -7.35 -5.37 0.46
N ALA A 244 -8.47 -5.45 -0.22
CA ALA A 244 -8.46 -5.51 -1.66
C ALA A 244 -9.32 -4.47 -2.34
N HIS A 245 -9.06 -4.43 -3.62
CA HIS A 245 -9.79 -3.70 -4.61
C HIS A 245 -10.29 -4.72 -5.63
N GLY A 246 -11.56 -5.13 -5.54
CA GLY A 246 -12.17 -6.13 -6.39
C GLY A 246 -12.47 -7.46 -5.69
N ARG A 247 -12.69 -8.51 -6.48
CA ARG A 247 -13.00 -9.86 -6.01
C ARG A 247 -11.76 -10.65 -5.61
N MET A 248 -11.89 -11.49 -4.59
CA MET A 248 -10.90 -12.53 -4.30
C MET A 248 -10.94 -13.69 -5.32
N GLY A 249 -12.16 -13.98 -5.83
CA GLY A 249 -12.43 -15.06 -6.75
C GLY A 249 -13.10 -16.28 -6.12
N ASP A 250 -13.73 -17.08 -6.96
CA ASP A 250 -14.62 -18.17 -6.55
C ASP A 250 -13.92 -19.21 -5.66
N TYR A 251 -12.65 -19.50 -5.91
CA TYR A 251 -11.84 -20.43 -5.08
C TYR A 251 -11.76 -20.01 -3.60
N ALA A 252 -11.67 -18.71 -3.33
CA ALA A 252 -11.63 -18.18 -1.98
C ALA A 252 -13.03 -18.23 -1.34
N VAL A 253 -14.04 -17.86 -2.11
CA VAL A 253 -15.46 -17.89 -1.69
C VAL A 253 -15.85 -19.31 -1.29
N ASP A 254 -15.55 -20.30 -2.12
CA ASP A 254 -15.87 -21.69 -1.86
C ASP A 254 -15.17 -22.20 -0.58
N TYR A 255 -13.90 -21.88 -0.40
CA TYR A 255 -13.17 -22.23 0.81
C TYR A 255 -13.77 -21.59 2.05
N LEU A 256 -13.97 -20.28 2.04
CA LEU A 256 -14.50 -19.54 3.19
C LEU A 256 -15.92 -19.99 3.56
N LYS A 257 -16.76 -20.29 2.57
CA LYS A 257 -18.11 -20.82 2.75
C LYS A 257 -18.08 -22.22 3.35
N GLN A 258 -17.24 -23.13 2.83
CA GLN A 258 -17.12 -24.49 3.33
C GLN A 258 -16.63 -24.54 4.78
N GLN A 259 -15.68 -23.67 5.13
CA GLN A 259 -15.11 -23.58 6.47
C GLN A 259 -15.89 -22.67 7.42
N ASN A 260 -16.94 -21.98 6.91
CA ASN A 260 -17.73 -21.00 7.65
C ASN A 260 -16.87 -19.87 8.27
N ILE A 261 -15.90 -19.36 7.51
CA ILE A 261 -14.98 -18.31 7.94
C ILE A 261 -15.49 -16.97 7.45
N PRO A 262 -15.68 -15.97 8.34
CA PRO A 262 -16.08 -14.61 7.92
C PRO A 262 -14.98 -13.89 7.16
N LEU A 263 -15.38 -13.09 6.18
CA LEU A 263 -14.55 -12.24 5.36
C LEU A 263 -14.82 -10.76 5.68
N PHE A 264 -13.83 -10.06 6.22
CA PHE A 264 -13.89 -8.61 6.46
C PHE A 264 -13.11 -7.85 5.39
N THR A 265 -13.63 -6.72 4.95
CA THR A 265 -13.00 -5.90 3.90
C THR A 265 -12.83 -4.44 4.34
N PRO A 266 -11.86 -4.16 5.21
CA PRO A 266 -11.49 -2.77 5.46
C PRO A 266 -10.90 -2.15 4.20
N LEU A 267 -11.06 -0.85 4.07
CA LEU A 267 -10.63 -0.12 2.89
C LEU A 267 -9.75 1.10 3.25
N ASN A 268 -8.93 1.50 2.30
CA ASN A 268 -8.27 2.80 2.31
C ASN A 268 -9.21 3.81 1.63
N VAL A 269 -9.46 4.94 2.27
CA VAL A 269 -10.31 6.00 1.68
C VAL A 269 -9.66 6.68 0.47
N ASN A 270 -8.36 6.42 0.25
CA ASN A 270 -7.57 6.90 -0.88
C ASN A 270 -7.60 8.44 -1.02
N ARG A 271 -7.60 9.12 0.10
CA ARG A 271 -7.62 10.59 0.23
C ARG A 271 -6.91 11.02 1.50
N LEU A 272 -6.47 12.26 1.56
CA LEU A 272 -6.07 12.91 2.79
C LEU A 272 -7.24 12.89 3.80
N ILE A 273 -6.96 12.52 5.03
CA ILE A 273 -8.00 12.35 6.08
C ILE A 273 -8.77 13.63 6.29
N ASP A 274 -8.11 14.77 6.38
CA ASP A 274 -8.78 16.07 6.55
C ASP A 274 -9.76 16.41 5.41
N ALA A 275 -9.44 15.99 4.18
CA ALA A 275 -10.32 16.18 3.02
C ALA A 275 -11.48 15.17 3.04
N TRP A 276 -11.20 13.93 3.45
CA TRP A 276 -12.22 12.90 3.56
C TRP A 276 -13.28 13.22 4.62
N GLU A 277 -12.87 13.72 5.79
CA GLU A 277 -13.79 14.10 6.87
C GLU A 277 -14.72 15.26 6.48
N LYS A 278 -14.24 16.16 5.63
CA LYS A 278 -15.03 17.30 5.14
C LYS A 278 -15.95 16.94 3.96
N ASP A 279 -15.72 15.79 3.32
CA ASP A 279 -16.47 15.37 2.14
C ASP A 279 -17.84 14.79 2.53
N LYS A 280 -18.91 15.54 2.22
CA LYS A 280 -20.29 15.13 2.47
C LYS A 280 -20.84 14.14 1.45
N MET A 281 -20.18 13.98 0.30
CA MET A 281 -20.63 13.06 -0.76
C MET A 281 -20.19 11.62 -0.51
N GLY A 282 -19.13 11.42 0.25
CA GLY A 282 -18.58 10.10 0.54
C GLY A 282 -17.99 9.40 -0.69
N MET A 283 -17.92 8.09 -0.61
CA MET A 283 -17.38 7.25 -1.68
C MET A 283 -18.42 7.07 -2.80
N ASN A 284 -17.98 7.19 -4.05
CA ASN A 284 -18.83 7.05 -5.22
C ASN A 284 -18.12 6.34 -6.39
N GLY A 285 -18.88 6.09 -7.48
CA GLY A 285 -18.36 5.60 -8.75
C GLY A 285 -17.61 4.27 -8.68
N GLY A 286 -16.59 4.14 -9.48
CA GLY A 286 -15.81 2.92 -9.62
C GLY A 286 -15.09 2.51 -8.35
N PHE A 287 -14.66 3.47 -7.51
CA PHE A 287 -14.00 3.17 -6.25
C PHE A 287 -14.95 2.49 -5.25
N MET A 288 -16.19 2.96 -5.12
CA MET A 288 -17.22 2.30 -4.31
C MET A 288 -17.53 0.91 -4.85
N ALA A 289 -17.67 0.77 -6.17
CA ALA A 289 -17.94 -0.52 -6.79
C ALA A 289 -16.84 -1.55 -6.48
N GLN A 290 -15.58 -1.16 -6.61
CA GLN A 290 -14.44 -2.06 -6.39
C GLN A 290 -14.16 -2.35 -4.92
N SER A 291 -14.40 -1.39 -4.02
CA SER A 291 -14.01 -1.52 -2.61
C SER A 291 -15.13 -2.03 -1.71
N ILE A 292 -16.39 -1.93 -2.12
CA ILE A 292 -17.55 -2.36 -1.34
C ILE A 292 -18.38 -3.40 -2.11
N VAL A 293 -18.95 -3.00 -3.26
CA VAL A 293 -19.96 -3.82 -3.96
C VAL A 293 -19.35 -5.14 -4.46
N THR A 294 -18.18 -5.07 -5.07
CA THR A 294 -17.52 -6.26 -5.63
C THR A 294 -17.09 -7.27 -4.54
N PRO A 295 -16.46 -6.85 -3.41
CA PRO A 295 -16.20 -7.75 -2.30
C PRO A 295 -17.46 -8.36 -1.65
N GLU A 296 -18.59 -7.64 -1.61
CA GLU A 296 -19.85 -8.20 -1.11
C GLU A 296 -20.33 -9.40 -1.94
N ILE A 297 -20.05 -9.46 -3.24
CA ILE A 297 -20.33 -10.62 -4.09
C ILE A 297 -19.58 -11.87 -3.58
N ASP A 298 -18.40 -11.69 -3.01
CA ASP A 298 -17.59 -12.74 -2.39
C ASP A 298 -18.03 -13.08 -0.95
N GLY A 299 -19.11 -12.47 -0.46
CA GLY A 299 -19.61 -12.67 0.89
C GLY A 299 -18.91 -11.82 1.94
N ALA A 300 -18.18 -10.79 1.52
CA ALA A 300 -17.52 -9.88 2.44
C ALA A 300 -18.55 -9.07 3.25
N ILE A 301 -18.26 -8.92 4.52
CA ILE A 301 -19.00 -8.11 5.47
C ILE A 301 -18.05 -7.07 6.08
N ARG A 302 -18.63 -6.04 6.70
CA ARG A 302 -17.87 -4.98 7.35
C ARG A 302 -16.93 -4.21 6.40
N PRO A 303 -17.44 -3.64 5.28
CA PRO A 303 -16.70 -2.61 4.57
C PRO A 303 -16.51 -1.43 5.53
N TYR A 304 -15.26 -1.13 5.86
CA TYR A 304 -14.94 -0.17 6.91
C TYR A 304 -13.75 0.69 6.49
N ALA A 305 -13.94 2.01 6.49
CA ALA A 305 -12.86 2.94 6.22
C ALA A 305 -11.84 2.87 7.36
N LEU A 306 -10.70 2.22 7.11
CA LEU A 306 -9.69 1.94 8.12
C LEU A 306 -8.40 2.71 7.88
N PHE A 307 -8.04 2.94 6.63
CA PHE A 307 -6.81 3.63 6.24
C PHE A 307 -7.13 4.91 5.48
N GLY A 308 -6.25 5.88 5.61
CA GLY A 308 -6.29 7.13 4.87
C GLY A 308 -4.90 7.68 4.61
N HIS A 309 -4.83 8.83 3.94
CA HIS A 309 -3.56 9.45 3.62
C HIS A 309 -3.27 10.61 4.57
N TYR A 310 -2.01 10.71 4.93
CA TYR A 310 -1.45 11.79 5.75
C TYR A 310 -0.29 12.42 4.99
N MET A 311 -0.16 13.73 5.11
CA MET A 311 0.95 14.48 4.52
C MET A 311 2.11 14.52 5.50
N ASP A 312 3.32 14.22 5.05
CA ASP A 312 4.53 14.42 5.84
C ASP A 312 5.04 15.87 5.75
N GLU A 313 6.13 16.15 6.46
CA GLU A 313 6.77 17.48 6.47
C GLU A 313 7.40 17.85 5.10
N GLU A 314 7.68 16.87 4.26
CA GLU A 314 8.25 17.04 2.93
C GLU A 314 7.18 17.19 1.83
N GLY A 315 5.89 17.10 2.18
CA GLY A 315 4.76 17.23 1.26
C GLY A 315 4.41 15.94 0.53
N LEU A 316 4.89 14.78 1.00
CA LEU A 316 4.52 13.48 0.45
C LEU A 316 3.38 12.85 1.24
N GLN A 317 2.50 12.16 0.53
CA GLN A 317 1.42 11.42 1.15
C GLN A 317 1.86 10.02 1.59
N HIS A 318 1.41 9.61 2.75
CA HIS A 318 1.61 8.26 3.29
C HIS A 318 0.27 7.67 3.71
N ALA A 319 0.09 6.37 3.48
CA ALA A 319 -1.10 5.64 3.94
C ALA A 319 -0.86 5.07 5.33
N PHE A 320 -1.72 5.45 6.29
CA PHE A 320 -1.71 4.95 7.66
C PHE A 320 -3.12 4.57 8.11
N ALA A 321 -3.21 3.74 9.13
CA ALA A 321 -4.47 3.47 9.80
C ALA A 321 -4.98 4.74 10.51
N ILE A 322 -6.30 4.94 10.48
CA ILE A 322 -6.97 6.00 11.23
C ILE A 322 -7.11 5.50 12.67
N PRO A 323 -6.41 6.11 13.67
CA PRO A 323 -6.22 5.51 14.99
C PRO A 323 -7.51 5.09 15.69
N GLU A 324 -8.49 5.99 15.82
CA GLU A 324 -9.76 5.71 16.47
C GLU A 324 -10.61 4.67 15.73
N ARG A 325 -10.40 4.55 14.42
CA ARG A 325 -11.08 3.54 13.61
C ARG A 325 -10.40 2.19 13.67
N LEU A 326 -9.08 2.18 13.84
CA LEU A 326 -8.31 0.95 14.03
C LEU A 326 -8.73 0.22 15.31
N ASP A 327 -8.88 0.94 16.42
CA ASP A 327 -9.30 0.37 17.69
C ASP A 327 -10.69 -0.26 17.59
N VAL A 328 -11.65 0.46 17.00
CA VAL A 328 -13.03 -0.04 16.78
C VAL A 328 -13.05 -1.24 15.83
N PHE A 329 -12.21 -1.25 14.79
CA PHE A 329 -12.14 -2.37 13.87
C PHE A 329 -11.57 -3.62 14.54
N VAL A 330 -10.50 -3.50 15.32
CA VAL A 330 -9.90 -4.61 16.08
C VAL A 330 -10.89 -5.16 17.10
N GLU A 331 -11.59 -4.30 17.83
CA GLU A 331 -12.67 -4.73 18.73
C GLU A 331 -13.77 -5.49 17.97
N THR A 332 -14.16 -5.01 16.79
CA THR A 332 -15.18 -5.67 15.96
C THR A 332 -14.70 -7.06 15.50
N VAL A 333 -13.44 -7.22 15.10
CA VAL A 333 -12.85 -8.50 14.76
C VAL A 333 -12.92 -9.47 15.95
N ASN A 334 -12.48 -9.03 17.13
CA ASN A 334 -12.48 -9.86 18.33
C ASN A 334 -13.89 -10.27 18.76
N ASN A 335 -14.85 -9.34 18.75
CA ASN A 335 -16.25 -9.61 19.07
C ASN A 335 -16.88 -10.62 18.11
N TYR A 336 -16.51 -10.56 16.82
CA TYR A 336 -17.01 -11.50 15.82
C TYR A 336 -16.45 -12.90 16.01
N ILE A 337 -15.16 -13.01 16.32
CA ILE A 337 -14.50 -14.27 16.64
C ILE A 337 -15.10 -14.87 17.93
N GLU A 338 -15.28 -14.07 18.97
CA GLU A 338 -15.90 -14.49 20.22
C GLU A 338 -17.33 -14.99 20.00
N LEU A 339 -18.12 -14.26 19.18
CA LEU A 339 -19.50 -14.68 18.85
C LEU A 339 -19.55 -16.06 18.18
N GLN A 340 -18.57 -16.40 17.33
CA GLN A 340 -18.50 -17.71 16.70
C GLN A 340 -18.10 -18.81 17.68
N GLN A 341 -17.19 -18.53 18.61
CA GLN A 341 -16.64 -19.49 19.56
C GLN A 341 -17.58 -19.75 20.74
N LYS A 342 -18.41 -18.77 21.12
CA LYS A 342 -19.36 -18.92 22.23
C LYS A 342 -20.45 -19.95 21.91
N PRO A 343 -20.77 -20.86 22.83
CA PRO A 343 -21.95 -21.73 22.70
C PRO A 343 -23.22 -20.85 22.68
N ASN A 344 -24.28 -21.33 22.00
CA ASN A 344 -25.51 -20.56 21.85
C ASN A 344 -26.17 -20.21 23.18
N SER A 345 -25.99 -21.04 24.21
CA SER A 345 -26.51 -20.77 25.57
C SER A 345 -25.91 -19.53 26.24
N GLU A 346 -24.75 -19.08 25.80
CA GLU A 346 -24.06 -17.91 26.35
C GLU A 346 -24.22 -16.65 25.50
N LYS A 347 -24.85 -16.79 24.32
CA LYS A 347 -25.10 -15.67 23.42
C LYS A 347 -26.26 -14.83 23.91
N LYS A 348 -26.09 -13.51 23.95
CA LYS A 348 -27.17 -12.56 24.23
C LYS A 348 -27.72 -12.03 22.91
N VAL A 349 -29.04 -12.13 22.74
CA VAL A 349 -29.76 -11.65 21.55
C VAL A 349 -30.61 -10.46 21.93
N ALA A 350 -30.47 -9.36 21.18
CA ALA A 350 -31.35 -8.21 21.27
C ALA A 350 -32.14 -8.11 19.95
N ILE A 351 -33.46 -8.06 20.05
CA ILE A 351 -34.33 -7.93 18.90
C ILE A 351 -34.95 -6.54 18.92
N TYR A 352 -34.64 -5.75 17.91
CA TYR A 352 -35.22 -4.43 17.70
C TYR A 352 -36.31 -4.55 16.64
N TYR A 353 -37.49 -4.00 16.95
CA TYR A 353 -38.57 -3.93 15.98
C TYR A 353 -39.16 -2.54 15.92
N TYR A 354 -39.63 -2.15 14.75
CA TYR A 354 -40.35 -0.90 14.54
C TYR A 354 -41.83 -1.15 14.47
N LYS A 355 -42.61 -0.40 15.27
CA LYS A 355 -44.07 -0.39 15.19
C LYS A 355 -44.49 0.88 14.46
N GLY A 356 -44.90 0.74 13.21
CA GLY A 356 -45.53 1.84 12.45
C GLY A 356 -46.87 2.27 13.01
N ALA A 357 -47.28 3.49 12.72
CA ALA A 357 -48.61 4.00 13.11
C ALA A 357 -49.70 3.10 12.49
N GLY A 358 -50.57 2.58 13.35
CA GLY A 358 -51.70 1.75 12.93
C GLY A 358 -51.43 0.27 12.63
N GLN A 359 -50.19 -0.21 12.84
CA GLN A 359 -49.83 -1.61 12.64
C GLN A 359 -49.43 -2.29 13.95
N ASN A 360 -49.82 -3.55 14.12
CA ASN A 360 -49.32 -4.40 15.19
C ASN A 360 -47.97 -4.96 14.78
N ALA A 361 -47.01 -5.00 15.72
CA ALA A 361 -45.74 -5.66 15.47
C ALA A 361 -45.99 -7.17 15.28
N LEU A 362 -45.65 -7.67 14.09
CA LEU A 362 -45.75 -9.09 13.77
C LEU A 362 -44.38 -9.75 14.07
N LEU A 363 -44.13 -10.03 15.34
CA LEU A 363 -43.01 -10.83 15.77
C LEU A 363 -43.53 -12.11 16.42
N SER A 364 -43.32 -13.24 15.79
CA SER A 364 -43.57 -14.55 16.38
C SER A 364 -42.27 -15.13 16.91
N LEU A 365 -42.16 -15.29 18.22
CA LEU A 365 -41.04 -15.93 18.91
C LEU A 365 -41.19 -17.44 19.02
N ILE A 366 -42.12 -18.06 18.30
CA ILE A 366 -42.46 -19.49 18.44
C ILE A 366 -41.39 -20.40 17.80
N HIS A 367 -40.45 -19.83 17.03
CA HIS A 367 -39.45 -20.60 16.28
C HIS A 367 -38.00 -20.09 16.47
N ILE A 368 -37.68 -19.49 17.60
CA ILE A 368 -36.28 -19.16 17.97
C ILE A 368 -35.76 -20.17 18.96
#